data_b5afa0e8f82bac901794792cba066390
#
_entry.id   b5afa0e8f82bac901794792cba066390
#
_cell.length_a   1.000
_cell.length_b   1.000
_cell.length_c   1.000
_cell.angle_alpha   90.00
_cell.angle_beta   90.00
_cell.angle_gamma   90.00
#
_symmetry.space_group_name_H-M   'P 1'
#
loop_
_entity.id
_entity.type
_entity.pdbx_description
1 polymer ?
#
loop_
_entity_poly.entity_id
_entity_poly.type
_entity_poly.pdbx_seq_one_letter_code
_entity_poly.pdbx_strand_id
1 'polypeptide(L)'
;MTWILLISSRIFSRFELWTQAVLALDRIRPSTRMNENFRLRFSYACMVGRDNPRIRRAFAGMLRRDLDISAKNNLWLAFTAWVLGCFHLAQLINKRTIRLSRQSPEVIIAAREAGFAASLFDGSMVDTLSNLVGQICKSVATNEPVIVVPFSARYSHLFQLWKQQIDRHANGRLVVLTMDKQAREITQEYGACDIIDLSPYFGFDAMGRVEDYSKRHLWVLRVLVLHELVSRGQTVISLDLDAVLVGDLEPLLQAMPDADIVAQRDHSIPVDVARKLGFIICCGFMRIRSNPATIRFMQRYATQVILEMDDQTALNHLLLGSGVQSRVMTNSYMAFRSAGVSWACPDTSLVSRDVSYGSVIRHFQQQGHSIEDLKSRLGLCPAR
;
A
#
# COMPACT_ATOMS: atom_id res chain seq x y z
N MET A 1 19.44 -18.70 -23.00
CA MET A 1 19.35 -19.24 -21.62
C MET A 1 18.56 -18.34 -20.67
N THR A 2 18.86 -17.05 -20.57
CA THR A 2 18.17 -16.08 -19.66
C THR A 2 16.65 -16.01 -19.88
N TRP A 3 16.18 -15.98 -21.13
CA TRP A 3 14.75 -15.97 -21.46
C TRP A 3 14.02 -17.23 -20.99
N ILE A 4 14.64 -18.39 -21.13
CA ILE A 4 14.09 -19.67 -20.69
C ILE A 4 13.93 -19.65 -19.17
N LEU A 5 14.91 -19.14 -18.43
CA LEU A 5 14.84 -19.04 -16.96
C LEU A 5 13.76 -18.06 -16.49
N LEU A 6 13.57 -16.94 -17.20
CA LEU A 6 12.48 -16.00 -16.90
C LEU A 6 11.11 -16.59 -17.18
N ILE A 7 10.95 -17.33 -18.30
CA ILE A 7 9.71 -18.04 -18.62
C ILE A 7 9.45 -19.14 -17.58
N SER A 8 10.48 -19.93 -17.25
CA SER A 8 10.36 -20.98 -16.22
C SER A 8 9.96 -20.38 -14.86
N SER A 9 10.55 -19.26 -14.46
CA SER A 9 10.15 -18.55 -13.23
C SER A 9 8.69 -18.12 -13.27
N ARG A 10 8.20 -17.63 -14.42
CA ARG A 10 6.77 -17.28 -14.59
C ARG A 10 5.86 -18.48 -14.46
N ILE A 11 6.24 -19.61 -15.05
CA ILE A 11 5.48 -20.86 -14.96
C ILE A 11 5.47 -21.36 -13.52
N PHE A 12 6.62 -21.42 -12.88
CA PHE A 12 6.71 -21.85 -11.48
C PHE A 12 5.93 -20.95 -10.54
N SER A 13 5.96 -19.64 -10.73
CA SER A 13 5.15 -18.70 -9.93
C SER A 13 3.65 -18.93 -10.15
N ARG A 14 3.21 -19.27 -11.37
CA ARG A 14 1.80 -19.60 -11.65
C ARG A 14 1.29 -20.85 -10.92
N PHE A 15 2.17 -21.78 -10.61
CA PHE A 15 1.85 -23.03 -9.88
C PHE A 15 2.25 -22.96 -8.41
N GLU A 16 2.58 -21.78 -7.89
CA GLU A 16 2.98 -21.57 -6.50
C GLU A 16 4.26 -22.34 -6.09
N LEU A 17 5.07 -22.70 -7.05
CA LEU A 17 6.35 -23.38 -6.83
C LEU A 17 7.47 -22.35 -6.58
N TRP A 18 7.32 -21.57 -5.51
CA TRP A 18 8.18 -20.43 -5.22
C TRP A 18 9.66 -20.77 -5.07
N THR A 19 9.97 -21.93 -4.47
CA THR A 19 11.36 -22.40 -4.37
C THR A 19 11.99 -22.59 -5.74
N GLN A 20 11.27 -23.22 -6.69
CA GLN A 20 11.72 -23.42 -8.05
C GLN A 20 11.83 -22.10 -8.80
N ALA A 21 10.89 -21.16 -8.57
CA ALA A 21 10.95 -19.83 -9.14
C ALA A 21 12.21 -19.08 -8.69
N VAL A 22 12.54 -19.10 -7.39
CA VAL A 22 13.76 -18.48 -6.85
C VAL A 22 15.02 -19.16 -7.42
N LEU A 23 15.08 -20.49 -7.46
CA LEU A 23 16.24 -21.20 -7.98
C LEU A 23 16.43 -20.96 -9.49
N ALA A 24 15.34 -20.81 -10.27
CA ALA A 24 15.44 -20.43 -11.67
C ALA A 24 15.99 -19.01 -11.85
N LEU A 25 15.52 -18.07 -11.01
CA LEU A 25 15.96 -16.68 -11.02
C LEU A 25 17.43 -16.55 -10.51
N ASP A 26 17.83 -17.35 -9.55
CA ASP A 26 19.20 -17.36 -9.00
C ASP A 26 20.26 -17.71 -10.07
N ARG A 27 19.90 -18.50 -11.08
CA ARG A 27 20.78 -18.89 -12.21
C ARG A 27 20.95 -17.79 -13.26
N ILE A 28 20.23 -16.69 -13.17
CA ILE A 28 20.34 -15.58 -14.13
C ILE A 28 21.63 -14.80 -13.85
N ARG A 29 22.30 -14.35 -14.94
CA ARG A 29 23.53 -13.56 -14.82
C ARG A 29 23.28 -12.23 -14.09
N PRO A 30 24.26 -11.74 -13.28
CA PRO A 30 24.10 -10.50 -12.51
C PRO A 30 23.67 -9.28 -13.32
N SER A 31 24.22 -9.11 -14.53
CA SER A 31 23.86 -8.00 -15.44
C SER A 31 22.36 -7.97 -15.81
N THR A 32 21.72 -9.14 -15.93
CA THR A 32 20.30 -9.27 -16.23
C THR A 32 19.43 -9.07 -14.99
N ARG A 33 19.98 -9.32 -13.78
CA ARG A 33 19.29 -9.11 -12.50
C ARG A 33 19.07 -7.64 -12.17
N MET A 34 19.69 -6.73 -12.93
CA MET A 34 19.44 -5.29 -12.83
C MET A 34 18.07 -4.87 -13.36
N ASN A 35 17.37 -5.72 -14.12
CA ASN A 35 16.03 -5.44 -14.61
C ASN A 35 15.02 -5.40 -13.44
N GLU A 36 14.21 -4.35 -13.41
CA GLU A 36 13.24 -4.11 -12.33
C GLU A 36 12.22 -5.24 -12.19
N ASN A 37 11.70 -5.75 -13.29
CA ASN A 37 10.76 -6.88 -13.27
C ASN A 37 11.37 -8.16 -12.68
N PHE A 38 12.67 -8.38 -12.88
CA PHE A 38 13.37 -9.48 -12.24
C PHE A 38 13.43 -9.29 -10.73
N ARG A 39 13.83 -8.09 -10.26
CA ARG A 39 13.99 -7.76 -8.85
C ARG A 39 12.68 -7.91 -8.09
N LEU A 40 11.62 -7.35 -8.62
CA LEU A 40 10.28 -7.45 -8.03
C LEU A 40 9.83 -8.90 -7.88
N ARG A 41 10.01 -9.72 -8.93
CA ARG A 41 9.62 -11.15 -8.89
C ARG A 41 10.44 -11.95 -7.91
N PHE A 42 11.76 -11.72 -7.89
CA PHE A 42 12.64 -12.41 -6.96
C PHE A 42 12.31 -12.05 -5.52
N SER A 43 12.16 -10.76 -5.22
CA SER A 43 11.80 -10.30 -3.87
C SER A 43 10.44 -10.84 -3.45
N TYR A 44 9.44 -10.82 -4.34
CA TYR A 44 8.12 -11.38 -4.07
C TYR A 44 8.18 -12.89 -3.80
N ALA A 45 8.92 -13.66 -4.62
CA ALA A 45 9.10 -15.09 -4.39
C ALA A 45 9.85 -15.39 -3.07
N CYS A 46 10.82 -14.54 -2.71
CA CYS A 46 11.51 -14.61 -1.42
C CYS A 46 10.55 -14.30 -0.25
N MET A 47 9.70 -13.32 -0.38
CA MET A 47 8.72 -12.94 0.63
C MET A 47 7.73 -14.09 0.89
N VAL A 48 7.10 -14.62 -0.15
CA VAL A 48 6.13 -15.74 -0.04
C VAL A 48 6.77 -17.00 0.53
N GLY A 49 8.02 -17.26 0.18
CA GLY A 49 8.76 -18.44 0.64
C GLY A 49 9.76 -18.18 1.75
N ARG A 50 9.63 -17.08 2.51
CA ARG A 50 10.63 -16.63 3.50
C ARG A 50 11.02 -17.65 4.56
N ASP A 51 10.11 -18.54 4.93
CA ASP A 51 10.37 -19.59 5.92
C ASP A 51 11.05 -20.83 5.33
N ASN A 52 11.21 -20.89 4.00
CA ASN A 52 11.84 -22.00 3.32
C ASN A 52 13.37 -21.87 3.36
N PRO A 53 14.10 -22.82 4.00
CA PRO A 53 15.55 -22.75 4.13
C PRO A 53 16.30 -22.80 2.78
N ARG A 54 15.69 -23.34 1.72
CA ARG A 54 16.29 -23.34 0.37
C ARG A 54 16.27 -21.94 -0.25
N ILE A 55 15.20 -21.17 -0.03
CA ILE A 55 15.09 -19.78 -0.48
C ILE A 55 16.13 -18.91 0.26
N ARG A 56 16.23 -19.05 1.57
CA ARG A 56 17.26 -18.33 2.37
C ARG A 56 18.68 -18.67 1.93
N ARG A 57 18.97 -19.94 1.61
CA ARG A 57 20.28 -20.35 1.04
C ARG A 57 20.54 -19.77 -0.33
N ALA A 58 19.55 -19.74 -1.23
CA ALA A 58 19.66 -19.11 -2.55
C ALA A 58 19.97 -17.61 -2.44
N PHE A 59 19.28 -16.92 -1.55
CA PHE A 59 19.53 -15.50 -1.29
C PHE A 59 20.95 -15.28 -0.71
N ALA A 60 21.40 -16.09 0.24
CA ALA A 60 22.75 -16.00 0.79
C ALA A 60 23.83 -16.24 -0.29
N GLY A 61 23.60 -17.18 -1.21
CA GLY A 61 24.46 -17.39 -2.38
C GLY A 61 24.50 -16.17 -3.31
N MET A 62 23.34 -15.57 -3.57
CA MET A 62 23.23 -14.36 -4.38
C MET A 62 23.91 -13.16 -3.70
N LEU A 63 23.74 -12.98 -2.41
CA LEU A 63 24.41 -11.93 -1.64
C LEU A 63 25.93 -12.01 -1.76
N ARG A 64 26.51 -13.20 -1.66
CA ARG A 64 27.96 -13.39 -1.81
C ARG A 64 28.49 -13.03 -3.19
N ARG A 65 27.71 -13.26 -4.25
CA ARG A 65 28.14 -13.03 -5.64
C ARG A 65 27.88 -11.60 -6.10
N ASP A 66 26.79 -11.00 -5.63
CA ASP A 66 26.22 -9.81 -6.22
C ASP A 66 26.37 -8.56 -5.33
N LEU A 67 26.81 -8.73 -4.07
CA LEU A 67 27.12 -7.61 -3.18
C LEU A 67 28.28 -6.79 -3.77
N ASP A 68 28.18 -5.48 -3.71
CA ASP A 68 29.17 -4.51 -4.19
C ASP A 68 29.42 -4.46 -5.71
N ILE A 69 28.66 -5.20 -6.53
CA ILE A 69 28.71 -5.02 -7.99
C ILE A 69 28.31 -3.59 -8.39
N SER A 70 27.27 -3.05 -7.73
CA SER A 70 26.85 -1.66 -7.87
C SER A 70 25.97 -1.23 -6.71
N ALA A 71 25.90 0.08 -6.42
CA ALA A 71 24.98 0.63 -5.42
C ALA A 71 23.52 0.23 -5.68
N LYS A 72 23.09 0.23 -6.94
CA LYS A 72 21.73 -0.19 -7.35
C LYS A 72 21.46 -1.67 -7.04
N ASN A 73 22.47 -2.52 -7.20
CA ASN A 73 22.36 -3.93 -6.87
C ASN A 73 22.24 -4.14 -5.36
N ASN A 74 23.02 -3.39 -4.59
CA ASN A 74 22.95 -3.45 -3.13
C ASN A 74 21.59 -2.98 -2.58
N LEU A 75 20.99 -1.92 -3.14
CA LEU A 75 19.64 -1.49 -2.75
C LEU A 75 18.62 -2.61 -2.94
N TRP A 76 18.70 -3.31 -4.06
CA TRP A 76 17.84 -4.46 -4.31
C TRP A 76 18.10 -5.61 -3.33
N LEU A 77 19.36 -5.92 -3.03
CA LEU A 77 19.71 -6.94 -2.04
C LEU A 77 19.24 -6.56 -0.63
N ALA A 78 19.37 -5.28 -0.25
CA ALA A 78 18.85 -4.78 1.01
C ALA A 78 17.33 -4.95 1.11
N PHE A 79 16.61 -4.60 0.05
CA PHE A 79 15.16 -4.83 0.00
C PHE A 79 14.81 -6.31 0.08
N THR A 80 15.52 -7.19 -0.64
CA THR A 80 15.28 -8.62 -0.56
C THR A 80 15.56 -9.18 0.83
N ALA A 81 16.63 -8.69 1.50
CA ALA A 81 16.89 -9.03 2.89
C ALA A 81 15.75 -8.60 3.81
N TRP A 82 15.18 -7.41 3.58
CA TRP A 82 14.05 -6.91 4.34
C TRP A 82 12.84 -7.84 4.23
N VAL A 83 12.37 -8.14 3.03
CA VAL A 83 11.18 -9.00 2.83
C VAL A 83 11.39 -10.45 3.30
N LEU A 84 12.64 -10.89 3.43
CA LEU A 84 12.99 -12.15 4.09
C LEU A 84 12.98 -12.07 5.63
N GLY A 85 12.66 -10.92 6.22
CA GLY A 85 12.72 -10.68 7.65
C GLY A 85 14.13 -10.53 8.22
N CYS A 86 15.14 -10.35 7.36
CA CYS A 86 16.55 -10.16 7.77
C CYS A 86 16.87 -8.67 7.92
N PHE A 87 16.15 -7.94 8.75
CA PHE A 87 16.19 -6.46 8.87
C PHE A 87 17.59 -5.93 9.20
N HIS A 88 18.30 -6.57 10.13
CA HIS A 88 19.67 -6.17 10.47
C HIS A 88 20.62 -6.30 9.27
N LEU A 89 20.49 -7.36 8.47
CA LEU A 89 21.25 -7.53 7.24
C LEU A 89 20.90 -6.46 6.20
N ALA A 90 19.63 -6.14 6.04
CA ALA A 90 19.19 -5.05 5.15
C ALA A 90 19.84 -3.71 5.52
N GLN A 91 19.89 -3.38 6.82
CA GLN A 91 20.56 -2.18 7.32
C GLN A 91 22.06 -2.20 7.08
N LEU A 92 22.72 -3.35 7.29
CA LEU A 92 24.16 -3.48 7.02
C LEU A 92 24.49 -3.26 5.54
N ILE A 93 23.66 -3.81 4.63
CA ILE A 93 23.83 -3.63 3.19
C ILE A 93 23.63 -2.15 2.83
N ASN A 94 22.60 -1.47 3.36
CA ASN A 94 22.39 -0.05 3.12
C ASN A 94 23.54 0.80 3.63
N LYS A 95 24.04 0.56 4.86
CA LYS A 95 25.24 1.25 5.40
C LYS A 95 26.47 1.03 4.53
N ARG A 96 26.65 -0.17 3.97
CA ARG A 96 27.75 -0.48 3.05
C ARG A 96 27.60 0.27 1.72
N THR A 97 26.39 0.33 1.18
CA THR A 97 26.08 1.07 -0.05
C THR A 97 26.42 2.54 0.08
N ILE A 98 26.10 3.16 1.22
CA ILE A 98 26.44 4.57 1.51
C ILE A 98 27.96 4.83 1.44
N ARG A 99 28.78 3.82 1.74
CA ARG A 99 30.25 3.95 1.69
C ARG A 99 30.83 3.82 0.29
N LEU A 100 30.11 3.20 -0.66
CA LEU A 100 30.63 2.89 -2.01
C LEU A 100 30.73 4.13 -2.91
N SER A 101 29.84 5.09 -2.75
CA SER A 101 29.85 6.32 -3.56
C SER A 101 29.11 7.44 -2.83
N ARG A 102 29.79 8.52 -2.48
CA ARG A 102 29.19 9.62 -1.72
C ARG A 102 28.22 10.52 -2.52
N GLN A 103 28.12 10.37 -3.83
CA GLN A 103 27.39 11.29 -4.72
C GLN A 103 26.38 10.61 -5.66
N SER A 104 26.20 9.29 -5.59
CA SER A 104 25.21 8.65 -6.47
C SER A 104 23.79 8.75 -5.89
N PRO A 105 22.75 8.85 -6.74
CA PRO A 105 21.36 8.83 -6.29
C PRO A 105 21.05 7.61 -5.42
N GLU A 106 21.62 6.46 -5.73
CA GLU A 106 21.43 5.22 -4.98
C GLU A 106 21.93 5.29 -3.55
N VAL A 107 23.00 6.07 -3.30
CA VAL A 107 23.52 6.28 -1.94
C VAL A 107 22.57 7.11 -1.10
N ILE A 108 21.95 8.12 -1.71
CA ILE A 108 20.94 8.94 -1.04
C ILE A 108 19.73 8.06 -0.69
N ILE A 109 19.27 7.21 -1.62
CA ILE A 109 18.19 6.26 -1.37
C ILE A 109 18.56 5.30 -0.23
N ALA A 110 19.77 4.72 -0.26
CA ALA A 110 20.24 3.80 0.80
C ALA A 110 20.27 4.47 2.19
N ALA A 111 20.69 5.73 2.25
CA ALA A 111 20.70 6.48 3.50
C ALA A 111 19.30 6.72 4.06
N ARG A 112 18.33 7.04 3.20
CA ARG A 112 16.94 7.23 3.58
C ARG A 112 16.27 5.93 4.01
N GLU A 113 16.49 4.84 3.29
CA GLU A 113 16.01 3.51 3.69
C GLU A 113 16.56 3.10 5.05
N ALA A 114 17.85 3.35 5.28
CA ALA A 114 18.44 3.08 6.58
C ALA A 114 17.84 3.95 7.69
N GLY A 115 17.56 5.22 7.41
CA GLY A 115 16.90 6.15 8.33
C GLY A 115 15.45 5.75 8.60
N PHE A 116 14.67 5.43 7.57
CA PHE A 116 13.29 4.93 7.70
C PHE A 116 13.24 3.67 8.57
N ALA A 117 14.10 2.69 8.27
CA ALA A 117 14.20 1.46 9.05
C ALA A 117 14.59 1.73 10.51
N ALA A 118 15.54 2.63 10.75
CA ALA A 118 15.98 2.97 12.10
C ALA A 118 14.81 3.58 12.91
N SER A 119 14.13 4.59 12.36
CA SER A 119 13.01 5.25 13.05
C SER A 119 11.80 4.34 13.28
N LEU A 120 11.63 3.33 12.42
CA LEU A 120 10.58 2.33 12.60
C LEU A 120 10.92 1.36 13.75
N PHE A 121 12.19 0.92 13.85
CA PHE A 121 12.61 -0.07 14.85
C PHE A 121 12.92 0.53 16.23
N ASP A 122 13.35 1.79 16.30
CA ASP A 122 13.53 2.48 17.58
C ASP A 122 12.24 3.08 18.15
N GLY A 123 11.14 2.98 17.39
CA GLY A 123 9.81 3.43 17.78
C GLY A 123 9.57 4.94 17.56
N SER A 124 10.59 5.74 17.24
CA SER A 124 10.46 7.21 17.14
C SER A 124 9.45 7.64 16.06
N MET A 125 9.33 6.90 14.96
CA MET A 125 8.31 7.11 13.93
C MET A 125 6.91 6.85 14.48
N VAL A 126 6.71 5.74 15.18
CA VAL A 126 5.41 5.36 15.76
C VAL A 126 4.98 6.40 16.78
N ASP A 127 5.89 6.83 17.66
CA ASP A 127 5.62 7.88 18.65
C ASP A 127 5.26 9.21 17.98
N THR A 128 5.95 9.59 16.91
CA THR A 128 5.65 10.81 16.15
C THR A 128 4.26 10.74 15.53
N LEU A 129 3.93 9.63 14.85
CA LEU A 129 2.60 9.43 14.26
C LEU A 129 1.51 9.39 15.33
N SER A 130 1.74 8.72 16.46
CA SER A 130 0.81 8.65 17.59
C SER A 130 0.50 10.03 18.16
N ASN A 131 1.52 10.91 18.29
CA ASN A 131 1.34 12.28 18.74
C ASN A 131 0.53 13.12 17.75
N LEU A 132 0.82 13.04 16.45
CA LEU A 132 0.09 13.76 15.39
C LEU A 132 -1.37 13.30 15.32
N VAL A 133 -1.61 12.00 15.29
CA VAL A 133 -2.97 11.43 15.32
C VAL A 133 -3.70 11.80 16.60
N GLY A 134 -2.99 11.82 17.75
CA GLY A 134 -3.57 12.23 19.03
C GLY A 134 -4.06 13.67 19.05
N GLN A 135 -3.37 14.58 18.34
CA GLN A 135 -3.83 15.97 18.19
C GLN A 135 -5.12 16.04 17.36
N ILE A 136 -5.18 15.30 16.25
CA ILE A 136 -6.38 15.22 15.40
C ILE A 136 -7.56 14.66 16.19
N CYS A 137 -7.40 13.56 16.90
CA CYS A 137 -8.48 12.92 17.65
C CYS A 137 -9.07 13.78 18.77
N LYS A 138 -8.33 14.76 19.31
CA LYS A 138 -8.86 15.68 20.32
C LYS A 138 -9.94 16.62 19.80
N SER A 139 -9.95 16.86 18.50
CA SER A 139 -10.85 17.80 17.82
C SER A 139 -11.93 17.12 16.97
N VAL A 140 -11.91 15.77 16.87
CA VAL A 140 -12.92 14.99 16.15
C VAL A 140 -14.06 14.60 17.11
N ALA A 141 -15.31 14.83 16.70
CA ALA A 141 -16.45 14.30 17.42
C ALA A 141 -16.44 12.77 17.38
N THR A 142 -16.83 12.12 18.48
CA THR A 142 -16.73 10.64 18.63
C THR A 142 -17.51 9.84 17.59
N ASN A 143 -18.50 10.44 16.94
CA ASN A 143 -19.36 9.77 15.94
C ASN A 143 -19.06 10.17 14.49
N GLU A 144 -18.14 11.09 14.26
CA GLU A 144 -17.78 11.54 12.93
C GLU A 144 -16.65 10.64 12.37
N PRO A 145 -16.81 10.04 11.18
CA PRO A 145 -15.74 9.25 10.59
C PRO A 145 -14.57 10.13 10.14
N VAL A 146 -13.35 9.59 10.24
CA VAL A 146 -12.14 10.23 9.74
C VAL A 146 -11.84 9.70 8.34
N ILE A 147 -11.86 10.59 7.35
CA ILE A 147 -11.52 10.26 5.95
C ILE A 147 -10.03 10.51 5.76
N VAL A 148 -9.29 9.48 5.38
CA VAL A 148 -7.82 9.52 5.22
C VAL A 148 -7.46 9.35 3.75
N VAL A 149 -6.68 10.30 3.20
CA VAL A 149 -6.18 10.25 1.83
C VAL A 149 -4.69 10.55 1.76
N PRO A 150 -3.88 9.72 1.08
CA PRO A 150 -2.50 10.07 0.76
C PRO A 150 -2.44 11.02 -0.43
N PHE A 151 -1.58 12.05 -0.36
CA PHE A 151 -1.45 13.06 -1.40
C PHE A 151 0.01 13.45 -1.66
N SER A 152 0.40 13.42 -2.92
CA SER A 152 1.63 14.01 -3.45
C SER A 152 1.29 15.07 -4.50
N ALA A 153 2.03 16.16 -4.55
CA ALA A 153 1.79 17.28 -5.47
C ALA A 153 1.82 16.90 -6.96
N ARG A 154 2.46 15.78 -7.30
CA ARG A 154 2.37 15.19 -8.64
C ARG A 154 0.93 14.99 -9.12
N TYR A 155 0.00 14.84 -8.19
CA TYR A 155 -1.42 14.55 -8.43
C TYR A 155 -2.33 15.72 -8.03
N SER A 156 -1.82 16.96 -8.00
CA SER A 156 -2.56 18.16 -7.60
C SER A 156 -3.84 18.38 -8.39
N HIS A 157 -3.81 18.11 -9.69
CA HIS A 157 -4.98 18.20 -10.58
C HIS A 157 -6.11 17.26 -10.17
N LEU A 158 -5.79 16.06 -9.64
CA LEU A 158 -6.78 15.12 -9.14
C LEU A 158 -7.28 15.49 -7.75
N PHE A 159 -6.41 16.04 -6.90
CA PHE A 159 -6.77 16.38 -5.52
C PHE A 159 -7.94 17.36 -5.48
N GLN A 160 -7.93 18.38 -6.34
CA GLN A 160 -9.04 19.33 -6.45
C GLN A 160 -10.38 18.66 -6.81
N LEU A 161 -10.36 17.81 -7.85
CA LEU A 161 -11.54 17.07 -8.27
C LEU A 161 -12.04 16.13 -7.18
N TRP A 162 -11.12 15.37 -6.60
CA TRP A 162 -11.39 14.41 -5.52
C TRP A 162 -11.99 15.11 -4.30
N LYS A 163 -11.39 16.24 -3.87
CA LYS A 163 -11.87 17.04 -2.73
C LYS A 163 -13.31 17.53 -2.95
N GLN A 164 -13.60 18.07 -4.14
CA GLN A 164 -14.96 18.50 -4.49
C GLN A 164 -15.98 17.37 -4.40
N GLN A 165 -15.60 16.14 -4.77
CA GLN A 165 -16.50 14.98 -4.67
C GLN A 165 -16.65 14.50 -3.22
N ILE A 166 -15.59 14.53 -2.43
CA ILE A 166 -15.68 14.24 -0.99
C ILE A 166 -16.63 15.21 -0.29
N ASP A 167 -16.49 16.51 -0.51
CA ASP A 167 -17.35 17.53 0.11
C ASP A 167 -18.84 17.40 -0.28
N ARG A 168 -19.09 16.80 -1.43
CA ARG A 168 -20.46 16.59 -1.93
C ARG A 168 -21.10 15.29 -1.44
N HIS A 169 -20.32 14.23 -1.33
CA HIS A 169 -20.82 12.86 -1.23
C HIS A 169 -20.41 12.12 0.04
N ALA A 170 -19.58 12.72 0.90
CA ALA A 170 -19.16 12.11 2.16
C ALA A 170 -19.25 13.09 3.32
N ASN A 171 -19.72 12.60 4.45
CA ASN A 171 -19.63 13.29 5.72
C ASN A 171 -18.46 12.72 6.52
N GLY A 172 -17.63 13.59 7.07
CA GLY A 172 -16.50 13.17 7.88
C GLY A 172 -15.36 14.19 7.88
N ARG A 173 -14.47 14.05 8.83
CA ARG A 173 -13.30 14.89 8.97
C ARG A 173 -12.19 14.42 8.05
N LEU A 174 -11.73 15.28 7.16
CA LEU A 174 -10.68 14.96 6.21
C LEU A 174 -9.29 15.09 6.84
N VAL A 175 -8.49 14.03 6.73
CA VAL A 175 -7.07 13.98 7.08
C VAL A 175 -6.26 13.66 5.84
N VAL A 176 -5.37 14.55 5.45
CA VAL A 176 -4.50 14.41 4.28
C VAL A 176 -3.10 14.00 4.73
N LEU A 177 -2.63 12.87 4.23
CA LEU A 177 -1.26 12.39 4.43
C LEU A 177 -0.37 12.99 3.33
N THR A 178 0.30 14.10 3.60
CA THR A 178 1.11 14.79 2.59
C THR A 178 2.49 14.15 2.46
N MET A 179 2.87 13.81 1.23
CA MET A 179 4.11 13.09 0.92
C MET A 179 5.26 14.03 0.56
N ASP A 180 4.98 15.29 0.25
CA ASP A 180 5.96 16.31 -0.13
C ASP A 180 5.50 17.70 0.31
N LYS A 181 6.46 18.63 0.36
CA LYS A 181 6.23 20.00 0.82
C LYS A 181 5.15 20.72 0.00
N GLN A 182 5.17 20.57 -1.33
CA GLN A 182 4.20 21.19 -2.20
C GLN A 182 2.78 20.62 -2.00
N ALA A 183 2.64 19.32 -1.76
CA ALA A 183 1.37 18.72 -1.39
C ALA A 183 0.81 19.33 -0.09
N ARG A 184 1.67 19.57 0.91
CA ARG A 184 1.30 20.23 2.16
C ARG A 184 0.81 21.66 1.91
N GLU A 185 1.54 22.44 1.12
CA GLU A 185 1.17 23.82 0.76
C GLU A 185 -0.19 23.87 0.06
N ILE A 186 -0.38 23.03 -0.98
CA ILE A 186 -1.66 22.89 -1.68
C ILE A 186 -2.79 22.52 -0.71
N THR A 187 -2.57 21.56 0.18
CA THR A 187 -3.59 21.15 1.14
C THR A 187 -3.96 22.28 2.10
N GLN A 188 -2.99 23.09 2.54
CA GLN A 188 -3.24 24.25 3.39
C GLN A 188 -4.10 25.32 2.69
N GLU A 189 -3.89 25.54 1.40
CA GLU A 189 -4.68 26.50 0.59
C GLU A 189 -6.15 26.08 0.46
N TYR A 190 -6.44 24.78 0.39
CA TYR A 190 -7.82 24.28 0.34
C TYR A 190 -8.57 24.37 1.67
N GLY A 191 -7.87 24.53 2.81
CA GLY A 191 -8.47 24.67 4.14
C GLY A 191 -9.31 23.46 4.58
N ALA A 192 -9.93 23.57 5.74
CA ALA A 192 -10.93 22.60 6.28
C ALA A 192 -10.48 21.12 6.28
N CYS A 193 -9.18 20.84 6.48
CA CYS A 193 -8.66 19.48 6.65
C CYS A 193 -7.48 19.47 7.60
N ASP A 194 -7.28 18.33 8.26
CA ASP A 194 -6.08 18.08 9.04
C ASP A 194 -4.97 17.54 8.13
N ILE A 195 -3.73 17.85 8.49
CA ILE A 195 -2.56 17.43 7.72
C ILE A 195 -1.65 16.60 8.61
N ILE A 196 -1.30 15.40 8.15
CA ILE A 196 -0.18 14.63 8.68
C ILE A 196 0.94 14.72 7.64
N ASP A 197 1.98 15.50 7.95
CA ASP A 197 3.13 15.65 7.08
C ASP A 197 4.06 14.45 7.17
N LEU A 198 4.05 13.63 6.14
CA LEU A 198 4.89 12.45 6.01
C LEU A 198 6.15 12.73 5.18
N SER A 199 6.33 13.95 4.67
CA SER A 199 7.47 14.30 3.79
C SER A 199 8.86 13.96 4.37
N PRO A 200 9.09 13.98 5.71
CA PRO A 200 10.38 13.59 6.27
C PRO A 200 10.77 12.13 5.99
N TYR A 201 9.79 11.27 5.67
CA TYR A 201 10.01 9.84 5.44
C TYR A 201 10.19 9.47 3.97
N PHE A 202 10.11 10.43 3.04
CA PHE A 202 10.21 10.18 1.60
C PHE A 202 11.54 10.63 1.01
N GLY A 203 11.93 9.96 -0.07
CA GLY A 203 12.98 10.36 -0.97
C GLY A 203 12.43 11.24 -2.10
N PHE A 204 13.22 12.22 -2.52
CA PHE A 204 12.84 13.13 -3.61
C PHE A 204 13.90 13.08 -4.72
N ASP A 205 13.44 13.11 -5.97
CA ASP A 205 14.30 13.26 -7.14
C ASP A 205 14.83 14.72 -7.27
N ALA A 206 15.66 14.98 -8.27
CA ALA A 206 16.22 16.30 -8.52
C ALA A 206 15.16 17.39 -8.81
N MET A 207 13.93 17.00 -9.14
CA MET A 207 12.79 17.90 -9.35
C MET A 207 11.87 18.01 -8.13
N GLY A 208 12.27 17.48 -6.98
CA GLY A 208 11.50 17.50 -5.75
C GLY A 208 10.28 16.57 -5.72
N ARG A 209 10.17 15.64 -6.69
CA ARG A 209 9.07 14.66 -6.72
C ARG A 209 9.43 13.44 -5.90
N VAL A 210 8.43 12.84 -5.25
CA VAL A 210 8.60 11.59 -4.51
C VAL A 210 9.13 10.50 -5.44
N GLU A 211 10.26 9.90 -5.09
CA GLU A 211 10.84 8.78 -5.84
C GLU A 211 9.94 7.55 -5.75
N ASP A 212 9.81 6.81 -6.86
CA ASP A 212 9.02 5.59 -6.93
C ASP A 212 9.45 4.55 -5.90
N TYR A 213 10.72 4.54 -5.54
CA TYR A 213 11.27 3.66 -4.54
C TYR A 213 10.70 3.91 -3.13
N SER A 214 10.48 5.16 -2.74
CA SER A 214 9.96 5.51 -1.43
C SER A 214 8.43 5.42 -1.31
N LYS A 215 7.71 5.12 -2.38
CA LYS A 215 6.25 4.87 -2.32
C LYS A 215 5.87 3.76 -1.34
N ARG A 216 6.76 2.80 -1.10
CA ARG A 216 6.56 1.74 -0.09
C ARG A 216 6.44 2.28 1.32
N HIS A 217 7.15 3.36 1.62
CA HIS A 217 7.02 4.03 2.91
C HIS A 217 5.59 4.51 3.13
N LEU A 218 4.93 5.03 2.07
CA LEU A 218 3.54 5.44 2.15
C LEU A 218 2.63 4.30 2.62
N TRP A 219 2.76 3.11 2.04
CA TRP A 219 1.90 1.98 2.38
C TRP A 219 2.07 1.57 3.85
N VAL A 220 3.30 1.55 4.36
CA VAL A 220 3.57 1.32 5.78
C VAL A 220 3.00 2.43 6.65
N LEU A 221 3.33 3.69 6.34
CA LEU A 221 2.90 4.86 7.12
C LEU A 221 1.38 5.01 7.13
N ARG A 222 0.71 4.79 5.99
CA ARG A 222 -0.75 4.79 5.90
C ARG A 222 -1.36 3.80 6.89
N VAL A 223 -0.90 2.55 6.87
CA VAL A 223 -1.45 1.52 7.76
C VAL A 223 -1.17 1.83 9.23
N LEU A 224 -0.01 2.39 9.58
CA LEU A 224 0.29 2.84 10.94
C LEU A 224 -0.65 3.97 11.38
N VAL A 225 -0.92 4.96 10.54
CA VAL A 225 -1.89 6.03 10.82
C VAL A 225 -3.30 5.47 11.00
N LEU A 226 -3.75 4.58 10.11
CA LEU A 226 -5.05 3.93 10.22
C LEU A 226 -5.17 3.12 11.51
N HIS A 227 -4.12 2.36 11.87
CA HIS A 227 -4.06 1.61 13.15
C HIS A 227 -4.20 2.54 14.34
N GLU A 228 -3.48 3.65 14.36
CA GLU A 228 -3.51 4.60 15.47
C GLU A 228 -4.88 5.27 15.60
N LEU A 229 -5.51 5.70 14.50
CA LEU A 229 -6.86 6.26 14.50
C LEU A 229 -7.89 5.26 15.05
N VAL A 230 -7.88 4.02 14.54
CA VAL A 230 -8.78 2.96 14.98
C VAL A 230 -8.55 2.62 16.46
N SER A 231 -7.31 2.59 16.93
CA SER A 231 -6.95 2.32 18.34
C SER A 231 -7.44 3.42 19.28
N ARG A 232 -7.65 4.63 18.78
CA ARG A 232 -8.22 5.77 19.54
C ARG A 232 -9.75 5.89 19.42
N GLY A 233 -10.41 4.87 18.92
CA GLY A 233 -11.87 4.82 18.86
C GLY A 233 -12.48 5.43 17.60
N GLN A 234 -11.68 5.85 16.61
CA GLN A 234 -12.20 6.49 15.39
C GLN A 234 -12.66 5.47 14.36
N THR A 235 -13.83 5.68 13.77
CA THR A 235 -14.19 5.03 12.51
C THR A 235 -13.43 5.71 11.39
N VAL A 236 -12.73 4.93 10.58
CA VAL A 236 -11.85 5.45 9.53
C VAL A 236 -12.34 5.03 8.15
N ILE A 237 -12.29 5.96 7.19
CA ILE A 237 -12.52 5.71 5.77
C ILE A 237 -11.21 6.05 5.04
N SER A 238 -10.48 5.04 4.60
CA SER A 238 -9.28 5.19 3.78
C SER A 238 -9.67 5.21 2.31
N LEU A 239 -9.23 6.23 1.59
CA LEU A 239 -9.47 6.40 0.15
C LEU A 239 -8.15 6.70 -0.55
N ASP A 240 -7.91 6.03 -1.69
CA ASP A 240 -6.87 6.48 -2.61
C ASP A 240 -7.35 7.72 -3.37
N LEU A 241 -6.43 8.56 -3.80
CA LEU A 241 -6.76 9.77 -4.54
C LEU A 241 -7.42 9.49 -5.90
N ASP A 242 -7.20 8.30 -6.45
CA ASP A 242 -7.83 7.80 -7.66
C ASP A 242 -9.10 6.96 -7.40
N ALA A 243 -9.56 6.91 -6.16
CA ALA A 243 -10.88 6.41 -5.78
C ALA A 243 -11.83 7.59 -5.57
N VAL A 244 -12.58 7.97 -6.62
CA VAL A 244 -13.41 9.15 -6.67
C VAL A 244 -14.85 8.80 -6.34
N LEU A 245 -15.48 9.55 -5.43
CA LEU A 245 -16.92 9.46 -5.16
C LEU A 245 -17.71 10.07 -6.33
N VAL A 246 -18.69 9.35 -6.80
CA VAL A 246 -19.66 9.80 -7.81
C VAL A 246 -21.10 9.70 -7.31
N GLY A 247 -21.29 9.18 -6.11
CA GLY A 247 -22.55 9.06 -5.39
C GLY A 247 -22.31 9.07 -3.88
N ASP A 248 -23.38 9.18 -3.12
CA ASP A 248 -23.33 9.34 -1.67
C ASP A 248 -22.81 8.07 -0.98
N LEU A 249 -21.86 8.27 -0.10
CA LEU A 249 -21.17 7.18 0.61
C LEU A 249 -22.02 6.62 1.76
N GLU A 250 -22.77 7.45 2.45
CA GLU A 250 -23.52 7.05 3.64
C GLU A 250 -24.55 5.93 3.39
N PRO A 251 -25.41 5.98 2.34
CA PRO A 251 -26.33 4.87 2.03
C PRO A 251 -25.60 3.55 1.73
N LEU A 252 -24.41 3.62 1.08
CA LEU A 252 -23.59 2.44 0.84
C LEU A 252 -23.15 1.80 2.16
N LEU A 253 -22.69 2.61 3.11
CA LEU A 253 -22.19 2.12 4.40
C LEU A 253 -23.32 1.61 5.30
N GLN A 254 -24.50 2.24 5.24
CA GLN A 254 -25.71 1.83 5.98
C GLN A 254 -26.28 0.50 5.48
N ALA A 255 -26.11 0.17 4.19
CA ALA A 255 -26.51 -1.12 3.66
C ALA A 255 -25.73 -2.31 4.24
N MET A 256 -24.59 -2.06 4.92
CA MET A 256 -23.72 -3.08 5.52
C MET A 256 -23.48 -2.79 7.02
N PRO A 257 -24.53 -2.76 7.85
CA PRO A 257 -24.45 -2.28 9.24
C PRO A 257 -23.62 -3.19 10.14
N ASP A 258 -23.58 -4.49 9.86
CA ASP A 258 -22.91 -5.50 10.70
C ASP A 258 -21.43 -5.72 10.32
N ALA A 259 -20.94 -5.08 9.25
CA ALA A 259 -19.56 -5.20 8.86
C ALA A 259 -18.63 -4.36 9.75
N ASP A 260 -17.60 -4.98 10.30
CA ASP A 260 -16.50 -4.29 10.97
C ASP A 260 -15.65 -3.51 9.93
N ILE A 261 -15.41 -4.13 8.78
CA ILE A 261 -14.66 -3.55 7.67
C ILE A 261 -15.50 -3.67 6.38
N VAL A 262 -15.67 -2.54 5.70
CA VAL A 262 -16.19 -2.48 4.33
C VAL A 262 -15.04 -2.14 3.41
N ALA A 263 -14.81 -2.93 2.36
CA ALA A 263 -13.66 -2.72 1.48
C ALA A 263 -13.97 -3.11 0.03
N GLN A 264 -13.26 -2.49 -0.89
CA GLN A 264 -13.37 -2.79 -2.31
C GLN A 264 -12.84 -4.19 -2.63
N ARG A 265 -13.60 -4.96 -3.41
CA ARG A 265 -13.19 -6.24 -3.97
C ARG A 265 -12.47 -6.05 -5.31
N ASP A 266 -11.44 -6.84 -5.55
CA ASP A 266 -10.70 -6.91 -6.81
C ASP A 266 -10.28 -8.37 -7.12
N HIS A 267 -9.61 -8.59 -8.25
CA HIS A 267 -9.17 -9.90 -8.72
C HIS A 267 -7.72 -9.91 -9.23
N SER A 268 -6.99 -8.82 -9.06
CA SER A 268 -5.70 -8.61 -9.73
C SER A 268 -4.49 -9.12 -8.92
N ILE A 269 -4.09 -8.41 -7.89
CA ILE A 269 -2.86 -8.66 -7.13
C ILE A 269 -3.16 -8.62 -5.62
N PRO A 270 -2.65 -9.57 -4.82
CA PRO A 270 -1.72 -10.66 -5.16
C PRO A 270 -2.39 -11.87 -5.85
N VAL A 271 -1.75 -12.36 -6.91
CA VAL A 271 -2.33 -13.41 -7.78
C VAL A 271 -2.54 -14.75 -7.08
N ASP A 272 -1.64 -15.12 -6.15
CA ASP A 272 -1.74 -16.35 -5.35
C ASP A 272 -2.97 -16.33 -4.44
N VAL A 273 -3.26 -15.18 -3.82
CA VAL A 273 -4.47 -15.01 -2.99
C VAL A 273 -5.73 -15.02 -3.85
N ALA A 274 -5.73 -14.29 -4.99
CA ALA A 274 -6.85 -14.27 -5.92
C ALA A 274 -7.24 -15.68 -6.39
N ARG A 275 -6.25 -16.54 -6.65
CA ARG A 275 -6.50 -17.95 -7.03
C ARG A 275 -7.10 -18.77 -5.90
N LYS A 276 -6.63 -18.59 -4.66
CA LYS A 276 -7.07 -19.41 -3.52
C LYS A 276 -8.42 -18.97 -3.00
N LEU A 277 -8.65 -17.66 -2.89
CA LEU A 277 -9.89 -17.12 -2.33
C LEU A 277 -10.95 -16.79 -3.38
N GLY A 278 -10.56 -16.68 -4.67
CA GLY A 278 -11.43 -16.24 -5.76
C GLY A 278 -11.65 -14.72 -5.79
N PHE A 279 -10.98 -13.96 -4.92
CA PHE A 279 -11.00 -12.51 -4.84
C PHE A 279 -9.81 -12.00 -4.03
N ILE A 280 -9.56 -10.70 -4.11
CA ILE A 280 -8.69 -9.97 -3.19
C ILE A 280 -9.42 -8.73 -2.67
N ILE A 281 -8.87 -8.12 -1.62
CA ILE A 281 -9.26 -6.81 -1.14
C ILE A 281 -8.31 -5.76 -1.71
N CYS A 282 -8.87 -4.71 -2.33
CA CYS A 282 -8.13 -3.53 -2.76
C CYS A 282 -8.13 -2.50 -1.63
N CYS A 283 -6.96 -1.95 -1.31
CA CYS A 283 -6.81 -0.94 -0.26
C CYS A 283 -7.23 0.48 -0.69
N GLY A 284 -7.63 0.68 -1.95
CA GLY A 284 -8.04 1.99 -2.45
C GLY A 284 -9.35 2.53 -1.87
N PHE A 285 -10.18 1.65 -1.30
CA PHE A 285 -11.33 2.02 -0.47
C PHE A 285 -11.49 1.04 0.68
N MET A 286 -11.43 1.55 1.91
CA MET A 286 -11.76 0.78 3.12
C MET A 286 -12.43 1.67 4.17
N ARG A 287 -13.58 1.25 4.72
CA ARG A 287 -14.12 1.76 5.97
C ARG A 287 -13.82 0.76 7.08
N ILE A 288 -13.24 1.22 8.19
CA ILE A 288 -12.87 0.42 9.37
C ILE A 288 -13.56 1.01 10.59
N ARG A 289 -14.49 0.28 11.20
CA ARG A 289 -15.07 0.67 12.48
C ARG A 289 -14.11 0.37 13.61
N SER A 290 -14.03 1.25 14.59
CA SER A 290 -13.26 0.96 15.80
C SER A 290 -14.04 0.06 16.74
N ASN A 291 -13.46 -1.08 17.03
CA ASN A 291 -13.88 -2.00 18.09
C ASN A 291 -12.70 -2.90 18.48
N PRO A 292 -12.79 -3.69 19.57
CA PRO A 292 -11.68 -4.54 20.01
C PRO A 292 -11.21 -5.56 18.96
N ALA A 293 -12.08 -6.03 18.06
CA ALA A 293 -11.70 -6.98 17.01
C ALA A 293 -10.88 -6.28 15.90
N THR A 294 -11.35 -5.11 15.44
CA THR A 294 -10.64 -4.32 14.41
C THR A 294 -9.32 -3.76 14.93
N ILE A 295 -9.22 -3.37 16.20
CA ILE A 295 -7.94 -2.93 16.79
C ILE A 295 -6.92 -4.06 16.73
N ARG A 296 -7.27 -5.28 17.17
CA ARG A 296 -6.38 -6.46 17.06
C ARG A 296 -6.03 -6.81 15.62
N PHE A 297 -7.00 -6.69 14.72
CA PHE A 297 -6.77 -6.90 13.29
C PHE A 297 -5.76 -5.88 12.74
N MET A 298 -5.96 -4.58 13.01
CA MET A 298 -5.09 -3.50 12.55
C MET A 298 -3.67 -3.63 13.10
N GLN A 299 -3.51 -4.07 14.34
CA GLN A 299 -2.18 -4.37 14.91
C GLN A 299 -1.45 -5.48 14.11
N ARG A 300 -2.16 -6.56 13.76
CA ARG A 300 -1.59 -7.62 12.92
C ARG A 300 -1.29 -7.12 11.51
N TYR A 301 -2.17 -6.30 10.95
CA TYR A 301 -1.98 -5.72 9.63
C TYR A 301 -0.79 -4.76 9.60
N ALA A 302 -0.64 -3.90 10.61
CA ALA A 302 0.54 -3.03 10.77
C ALA A 302 1.85 -3.84 10.86
N THR A 303 1.84 -4.95 11.59
CA THR A 303 3.00 -5.86 11.63
C THR A 303 3.29 -6.47 10.25
N GLN A 304 2.26 -6.93 9.54
CA GLN A 304 2.41 -7.58 8.25
C GLN A 304 2.89 -6.60 7.16
N VAL A 305 2.38 -5.37 7.14
CA VAL A 305 2.80 -4.36 6.15
C VAL A 305 4.25 -3.94 6.32
N ILE A 306 4.76 -3.89 7.55
CA ILE A 306 6.19 -3.65 7.80
C ILE A 306 7.06 -4.76 7.20
N LEU A 307 6.58 -6.01 7.24
CA LEU A 307 7.29 -7.15 6.67
C LEU A 307 7.28 -7.16 5.14
N GLU A 308 6.18 -6.73 4.54
CA GLU A 308 5.95 -6.87 3.09
C GLU A 308 6.18 -5.57 2.31
N MET A 309 6.17 -4.43 2.99
CA MET A 309 6.34 -3.10 2.39
C MET A 309 5.34 -2.82 1.25
N ASP A 310 4.17 -3.45 1.34
CA ASP A 310 3.06 -3.33 0.40
C ASP A 310 1.75 -3.64 1.15
N ASP A 311 0.87 -2.66 1.26
CA ASP A 311 -0.33 -2.78 2.08
C ASP A 311 -1.36 -3.73 1.50
N GLN A 312 -1.59 -3.71 0.19
CA GLN A 312 -2.55 -4.62 -0.44
C GLN A 312 -2.09 -6.08 -0.33
N THR A 313 -0.81 -6.33 -0.57
CA THR A 313 -0.23 -7.67 -0.43
C THR A 313 -0.30 -8.14 1.02
N ALA A 314 0.09 -7.31 1.98
CA ALA A 314 0.08 -7.61 3.41
C ALA A 314 -1.34 -7.93 3.91
N LEU A 315 -2.33 -7.11 3.53
CA LEU A 315 -3.72 -7.33 3.86
C LEU A 315 -4.23 -8.69 3.36
N ASN A 316 -3.99 -8.96 2.09
CA ASN A 316 -4.51 -10.16 1.44
C ASN A 316 -3.80 -11.44 1.90
N HIS A 317 -2.50 -11.41 2.21
CA HIS A 317 -1.81 -12.52 2.85
C HIS A 317 -2.30 -12.76 4.29
N LEU A 318 -2.63 -11.71 5.03
CA LEU A 318 -3.23 -11.84 6.36
C LEU A 318 -4.60 -12.54 6.29
N LEU A 319 -5.45 -12.17 5.31
CA LEU A 319 -6.74 -12.82 5.06
C LEU A 319 -6.56 -14.30 4.67
N LEU A 320 -5.64 -14.58 3.75
CA LEU A 320 -5.35 -15.94 3.31
C LEU A 320 -4.85 -16.81 4.47
N GLY A 321 -3.92 -16.30 5.27
CA GLY A 321 -3.36 -17.03 6.43
C GLY A 321 -4.38 -17.25 7.55
N SER A 322 -5.37 -16.38 7.68
CA SER A 322 -6.45 -16.51 8.68
C SER A 322 -7.62 -17.36 8.20
N GLY A 323 -7.71 -17.62 6.91
CA GLY A 323 -8.84 -18.28 6.26
C GLY A 323 -10.06 -17.37 6.15
N VAL A 324 -10.90 -17.64 5.16
CA VAL A 324 -12.19 -16.98 4.91
C VAL A 324 -13.32 -17.93 5.31
N GLN A 325 -14.17 -17.47 6.20
CA GLN A 325 -15.28 -18.25 6.75
C GLN A 325 -16.62 -17.56 6.43
N SER A 326 -17.69 -18.35 6.42
CA SER A 326 -19.08 -17.85 6.35
C SER A 326 -19.32 -16.88 5.19
N ARG A 327 -18.80 -17.22 4.00
CA ARG A 327 -18.97 -16.39 2.81
C ARG A 327 -20.42 -16.41 2.33
N VAL A 328 -21.04 -15.24 2.27
CA VAL A 328 -22.41 -15.03 1.80
C VAL A 328 -22.40 -13.99 0.68
N MET A 329 -23.10 -14.27 -0.40
CA MET A 329 -23.33 -13.33 -1.49
C MET A 329 -24.76 -12.81 -1.41
N THR A 330 -24.93 -11.51 -1.45
CA THR A 330 -26.22 -10.83 -1.65
C THR A 330 -26.23 -10.15 -3.00
N ASN A 331 -27.33 -9.49 -3.36
CA ASN A 331 -27.41 -8.70 -4.59
C ASN A 331 -26.56 -7.42 -4.55
N SER A 332 -26.14 -6.99 -3.35
CA SER A 332 -25.45 -5.69 -3.16
C SER A 332 -24.04 -5.82 -2.61
N TYR A 333 -23.70 -6.92 -1.98
CA TYR A 333 -22.37 -7.12 -1.40
C TYR A 333 -22.06 -8.60 -1.13
N MET A 334 -20.77 -8.90 -0.99
CA MET A 334 -20.24 -10.13 -0.45
C MET A 334 -19.88 -9.92 1.01
N ALA A 335 -20.41 -10.72 1.92
CA ALA A 335 -20.02 -10.75 3.33
C ALA A 335 -19.20 -12.00 3.67
N PHE A 336 -18.26 -11.87 4.59
CA PHE A 336 -17.49 -13.01 5.12
C PHE A 336 -16.86 -12.66 6.48
N ARG A 337 -16.30 -13.66 7.15
CA ARG A 337 -15.48 -13.47 8.36
C ARG A 337 -14.05 -13.92 8.09
N SER A 338 -13.09 -13.13 8.55
CA SER A 338 -11.67 -13.51 8.50
C SER A 338 -10.88 -12.72 9.53
N ALA A 339 -9.81 -13.32 10.05
CA ALA A 339 -8.92 -12.71 11.03
C ALA A 339 -9.63 -12.15 12.30
N GLY A 340 -10.80 -12.70 12.62
CA GLY A 340 -11.60 -12.30 13.79
C GLY A 340 -12.51 -11.10 13.58
N VAL A 341 -12.62 -10.58 12.34
CA VAL A 341 -13.50 -9.45 11.96
C VAL A 341 -14.52 -9.85 10.91
N SER A 342 -15.64 -9.13 10.85
CA SER A 342 -16.66 -9.24 9.82
C SER A 342 -16.37 -8.26 8.68
N TRP A 343 -16.44 -8.75 7.45
CA TRP A 343 -16.14 -8.03 6.22
C TRP A 343 -17.36 -7.92 5.35
N ALA A 344 -17.49 -6.79 4.65
CA ALA A 344 -18.39 -6.65 3.53
C ALA A 344 -17.66 -6.01 2.34
N CYS A 345 -17.87 -6.56 1.16
CA CYS A 345 -17.36 -6.02 -0.09
C CYS A 345 -18.55 -5.64 -0.96
N PRO A 346 -18.78 -4.35 -1.22
CA PRO A 346 -19.84 -3.90 -2.12
C PRO A 346 -19.73 -4.57 -3.49
N ASP A 347 -20.86 -4.73 -4.16
CA ASP A 347 -20.88 -5.19 -5.53
C ASP A 347 -20.17 -4.19 -6.46
N THR A 348 -19.63 -4.68 -7.56
CA THR A 348 -18.91 -3.85 -8.54
C THR A 348 -19.79 -2.78 -9.21
N SER A 349 -21.11 -2.96 -9.19
CA SER A 349 -22.05 -1.91 -9.62
C SER A 349 -22.06 -0.69 -8.69
N LEU A 350 -21.62 -0.84 -7.44
CA LEU A 350 -21.53 0.22 -6.44
C LEU A 350 -20.10 0.77 -6.33
N VAL A 351 -19.11 -0.12 -6.24
CA VAL A 351 -17.70 0.23 -6.06
C VAL A 351 -16.87 -0.55 -7.08
N SER A 352 -16.34 0.14 -8.08
CA SER A 352 -15.61 -0.50 -9.19
C SER A 352 -14.19 0.02 -9.35
N ARG A 353 -13.30 -0.82 -9.91
CA ARG A 353 -12.01 -0.42 -10.46
C ARG A 353 -12.08 0.06 -11.91
N ASP A 354 -13.26 0.22 -12.45
CA ASP A 354 -13.48 0.81 -13.77
C ASP A 354 -13.99 2.24 -13.63
N VAL A 355 -13.33 3.18 -14.28
CA VAL A 355 -13.69 4.60 -14.26
C VAL A 355 -15.08 4.88 -14.86
N SER A 356 -15.57 4.00 -15.71
CA SER A 356 -16.86 4.13 -16.39
C SER A 356 -18.00 3.38 -15.68
N TYR A 357 -17.68 2.65 -14.60
CA TYR A 357 -18.60 1.78 -13.90
C TYR A 357 -18.55 2.03 -12.40
N GLY A 358 -19.62 1.74 -11.71
CA GLY A 358 -19.77 2.01 -10.27
C GLY A 358 -20.60 3.27 -10.03
N SER A 359 -21.62 3.15 -9.18
CA SER A 359 -22.57 4.23 -8.89
C SER A 359 -22.21 5.07 -7.67
N VAL A 360 -21.26 4.60 -6.83
CA VAL A 360 -20.83 5.32 -5.62
C VAL A 360 -19.35 5.65 -5.67
N ILE A 361 -18.48 4.66 -5.93
CA ILE A 361 -17.04 4.86 -6.03
C ILE A 361 -16.52 4.31 -7.35
N ARG A 362 -15.73 5.13 -8.05
CA ARG A 362 -14.97 4.74 -9.24
C ARG A 362 -13.50 4.89 -8.94
N HIS A 363 -12.80 3.75 -8.90
CA HIS A 363 -11.38 3.68 -8.63
C HIS A 363 -10.65 3.33 -9.93
N PHE A 364 -9.71 4.15 -10.36
CA PHE A 364 -9.03 4.01 -11.63
C PHE A 364 -7.51 4.16 -11.50
N GLN A 365 -6.78 3.55 -12.42
CA GLN A 365 -5.35 3.79 -12.52
C GLN A 365 -5.08 5.07 -13.32
N GLN A 366 -4.32 5.99 -12.74
CA GLN A 366 -4.12 7.35 -13.24
C GLN A 366 -3.29 7.47 -14.52
N GLN A 367 -2.91 6.42 -15.19
CA GLN A 367 -1.97 6.50 -16.29
C GLN A 367 -2.59 7.21 -17.52
N GLY A 368 -2.16 8.44 -17.78
CA GLY A 368 -2.33 9.10 -19.07
C GLY A 368 -3.66 9.82 -19.32
N HIS A 369 -4.50 10.01 -18.30
CA HIS A 369 -5.78 10.72 -18.46
C HIS A 369 -5.65 12.23 -18.17
N SER A 370 -6.20 13.09 -19.04
CA SER A 370 -6.42 14.50 -18.71
C SER A 370 -7.54 14.66 -17.70
N ILE A 371 -7.60 15.82 -17.02
CA ILE A 371 -8.68 16.09 -16.05
C ILE A 371 -10.06 16.14 -16.75
N GLU A 372 -10.11 16.62 -17.99
CA GLU A 372 -11.31 16.68 -18.81
C GLU A 372 -11.80 15.28 -19.20
N ASP A 373 -10.88 14.39 -19.61
CA ASP A 373 -11.19 13.00 -19.90
C ASP A 373 -11.73 12.29 -18.66
N LEU A 374 -11.09 12.50 -17.50
CA LEU A 374 -11.57 11.94 -16.23
C LEU A 374 -12.95 12.46 -15.82
N LYS A 375 -13.19 13.77 -15.91
CA LYS A 375 -14.51 14.37 -15.65
C LYS A 375 -15.58 13.78 -16.55
N SER A 376 -15.29 13.62 -17.85
CA SER A 376 -16.19 13.01 -18.81
C SER A 376 -16.54 11.57 -18.44
N ARG A 377 -15.51 10.74 -18.20
CA ARG A 377 -15.68 9.32 -17.83
C ARG A 377 -16.40 9.13 -16.49
N LEU A 378 -16.16 10.03 -15.55
CA LEU A 378 -16.81 10.03 -14.24
C LEU A 378 -18.26 10.55 -14.33
N GLY A 379 -18.70 11.09 -15.48
CA GLY A 379 -20.01 11.71 -15.65
C GLY A 379 -20.16 13.05 -14.91
N LEU A 380 -19.04 13.74 -14.67
CA LEU A 380 -18.97 15.01 -13.92
C LEU A 380 -18.94 16.24 -14.84
N CYS A 381 -18.98 16.07 -16.15
CA CYS A 381 -19.17 17.16 -17.08
C CYS A 381 -20.63 17.63 -17.03
N PRO A 382 -20.90 18.97 -17.04
CA PRO A 382 -22.25 19.45 -17.24
C PRO A 382 -22.75 18.90 -18.56
N ALA A 383 -24.01 18.41 -18.57
CA ALA A 383 -24.71 18.06 -19.82
C ALA A 383 -24.64 19.26 -20.77
N ARG A 384 -24.07 19.06 -21.97
CA ARG A 384 -23.99 20.10 -22.99
C ARG A 384 -25.37 20.45 -23.48
#